data_b593698bc612ad58986a316920315942
#
_entry.id   b593698bc612ad58986a316920315942
#
_cell.length_a   1.000
_cell.length_b   1.000
_cell.length_c   1.000
_cell.angle_alpha   90.00
_cell.angle_beta   90.00
_cell.angle_gamma   90.00
#
_symmetry.space_group_name_H-M   'P 1'
#
loop_
_entity.id
_entity.type
_entity.pdbx_description
1 polymer ?
#
loop_
_entity_poly.entity_id
_entity_poly.type
_entity_poly.pdbx_seq_one_letter_code
_entity_poly.pdbx_strand_id
1 'polypeptide(L)'
;MNATTPYYPDSFYSLTRLIITLFIAIVGNAGMWAIVVIMPNLGEEFQVTRSVLSIPYTLTMLGFALGNVFLGRIVDRFGITKAIVLASLLNAFGYVFASIFDSFFALSLFHLFIGIGTAVSFGPLIADISLWFKKY
;
A
#
# COMPACT_ATOMS: atom_id res chain seq x y z
N MET A 1 26.21 25.63 15.21
CA MET A 1 25.49 25.57 13.94
C MET A 1 26.37 24.77 12.99
N ASN A 2 26.17 23.44 12.91
CA ASN A 2 26.94 22.58 11.99
C ASN A 2 26.18 22.50 10.66
N ALA A 3 26.71 23.20 9.68
CA ALA A 3 26.22 23.23 8.31
C ALA A 3 26.71 21.99 7.56
N THR A 4 26.02 20.87 7.65
CA THR A 4 26.27 19.71 6.77
C THR A 4 25.07 18.79 6.65
N THR A 5 23.91 19.32 6.30
CA THR A 5 22.85 18.47 5.76
C THR A 5 22.40 19.05 4.42
N PRO A 6 22.62 18.34 3.30
CA PRO A 6 22.17 18.77 1.97
C PRO A 6 20.64 18.63 1.78
N TYR A 7 19.89 18.57 2.86
CA TYR A 7 18.48 18.26 2.87
C TYR A 7 17.61 19.51 3.05
N TYR A 8 17.68 20.41 2.07
CA TYR A 8 16.80 21.59 2.05
C TYR A 8 15.53 21.29 1.25
N PRO A 9 14.37 21.81 1.68
CA PRO A 9 13.17 21.84 0.83
C PRO A 9 13.47 22.47 -0.53
N ASP A 10 12.74 22.03 -1.56
CA ASP A 10 12.90 22.52 -2.95
C ASP A 10 14.30 22.29 -3.56
N SER A 11 15.02 21.28 -3.06
CA SER A 11 16.37 20.90 -3.53
C SER A 11 16.31 19.74 -4.53
N PHE A 12 17.46 19.45 -5.17
CA PHE A 12 17.61 18.26 -6.00
C PHE A 12 17.32 16.95 -5.23
N TYR A 13 17.66 16.93 -3.94
CA TYR A 13 17.33 15.81 -3.07
C TYR A 13 15.81 15.64 -2.91
N SER A 14 15.06 16.73 -2.76
CA SER A 14 13.60 16.68 -2.69
C SER A 14 12.99 16.10 -3.96
N LEU A 15 13.53 16.47 -5.13
CA LEU A 15 13.10 15.91 -6.42
C LEU A 15 13.38 14.40 -6.53
N THR A 16 14.58 13.97 -6.13
CA THR A 16 14.94 12.54 -6.11
C THR A 16 14.00 11.77 -5.19
N ARG A 17 13.72 12.32 -4.00
CA ARG A 17 12.79 11.75 -3.04
C ARG A 17 11.37 11.64 -3.61
N LEU A 18 10.90 12.66 -4.32
CA LEU A 18 9.61 12.65 -5.01
C LEU A 18 9.53 11.51 -6.02
N ILE A 19 10.55 11.33 -6.86
CA ILE A 19 10.56 10.26 -7.88
C ILE A 19 10.51 8.89 -7.22
N ILE A 20 11.31 8.65 -6.17
CA ILE A 20 11.30 7.40 -5.42
C ILE A 20 9.95 7.16 -4.76
N THR A 21 9.38 8.19 -4.12
CA THR A 21 8.06 8.12 -3.48
C THR A 21 6.97 7.80 -4.49
N LEU A 22 7.00 8.43 -5.66
CA LEU A 22 6.05 8.17 -6.75
C LEU A 22 6.15 6.72 -7.22
N PHE A 23 7.36 6.20 -7.40
CA PHE A 23 7.56 4.80 -7.79
C PHE A 23 7.01 3.83 -6.73
N ILE A 24 7.30 4.07 -5.45
CA ILE A 24 6.76 3.28 -4.34
C ILE A 24 5.23 3.35 -4.30
N ALA A 25 4.65 4.53 -4.52
CA ALA A 25 3.21 4.72 -4.56
C ALA A 25 2.57 3.92 -5.71
N ILE A 26 3.14 3.94 -6.90
CA ILE A 26 2.62 3.18 -8.06
C ILE A 26 2.65 1.68 -7.77
N VAL A 27 3.79 1.14 -7.34
CA VAL A 27 3.95 -0.28 -7.05
C VAL A 27 3.07 -0.71 -5.87
N GLY A 28 3.04 0.10 -4.80
CA GLY A 28 2.25 -0.19 -3.61
C GLY A 28 0.73 -0.17 -3.86
N ASN A 29 0.25 0.70 -4.75
CA ASN A 29 -1.17 0.76 -5.11
C ASN A 29 -1.63 -0.36 -6.06
N ALA A 30 -0.72 -1.08 -6.71
CA ALA A 30 -1.08 -2.20 -7.57
C ALA A 30 -1.95 -3.23 -6.82
N GLY A 31 -1.69 -3.43 -5.52
CA GLY A 31 -2.46 -4.33 -4.67
C GLY A 31 -3.95 -4.03 -4.57
N MET A 32 -4.32 -2.77 -4.63
CA MET A 32 -5.73 -2.36 -4.55
C MET A 32 -6.51 -2.74 -5.82
N TRP A 33 -5.86 -2.65 -6.98
CA TRP A 33 -6.52 -2.79 -8.29
C TRP A 33 -6.32 -4.16 -8.92
N ALA A 34 -5.28 -4.90 -8.54
CA ALA A 34 -4.97 -6.21 -9.09
C ALA A 34 -6.15 -7.18 -9.01
N ILE A 35 -6.84 -7.22 -7.87
CA ILE A 35 -7.99 -8.11 -7.67
C ILE A 35 -9.14 -7.79 -8.63
N VAL A 36 -9.36 -6.52 -8.96
CA VAL A 36 -10.44 -6.11 -9.87
C VAL A 36 -10.16 -6.61 -11.29
N VAL A 37 -8.90 -6.59 -11.71
CA VAL A 37 -8.48 -7.04 -13.04
C VAL A 37 -8.65 -8.56 -13.20
N ILE A 38 -8.32 -9.33 -12.17
CA ILE A 38 -8.41 -10.80 -12.22
C ILE A 38 -9.79 -11.35 -11.84
N MET A 39 -10.71 -10.49 -11.41
CA MET A 39 -12.05 -10.88 -10.93
C MET A 39 -12.83 -11.79 -11.89
N PRO A 40 -12.85 -11.55 -13.24
CA PRO A 40 -13.53 -12.45 -14.16
C PRO A 40 -12.96 -13.88 -14.12
N ASN A 41 -11.64 -14.02 -14.12
CA ASN A 41 -10.96 -15.32 -14.09
C ASN A 41 -11.23 -16.07 -12.77
N LEU A 42 -11.25 -15.34 -11.64
CA LEU A 42 -11.60 -15.92 -10.33
C LEU A 42 -13.04 -16.45 -10.30
N GLY A 43 -13.97 -15.76 -10.97
CA GLY A 43 -15.33 -16.20 -11.08
C GLY A 43 -15.48 -17.52 -11.84
N GLU A 44 -14.70 -17.72 -12.88
CA GLU A 44 -14.65 -18.97 -13.66
C GLU A 44 -13.95 -20.08 -12.88
N GLU A 45 -12.85 -19.79 -12.21
CA GLU A 45 -12.05 -20.76 -11.46
C GLU A 45 -12.77 -21.29 -10.23
N PHE A 46 -13.32 -20.40 -9.40
CA PHE A 46 -13.98 -20.77 -8.16
C PHE A 46 -15.49 -21.03 -8.29
N GLN A 47 -16.08 -20.84 -9.47
CA GLN A 47 -17.52 -21.04 -9.73
C GLN A 47 -18.42 -20.30 -8.73
N VAL A 48 -18.02 -19.10 -8.32
CA VAL A 48 -18.74 -18.27 -7.34
C VAL A 48 -19.60 -17.21 -8.01
N THR A 49 -20.66 -16.80 -7.31
CA THR A 49 -21.53 -15.72 -7.80
C THR A 49 -20.83 -14.35 -7.77
N ARG A 50 -21.31 -13.41 -8.57
CA ARG A 50 -20.75 -12.04 -8.61
C ARG A 50 -20.72 -11.34 -7.24
N SER A 51 -21.73 -11.60 -6.41
CA SER A 51 -21.79 -11.04 -5.05
C SER A 51 -20.68 -11.58 -4.17
N VAL A 52 -20.41 -12.88 -4.23
CA VAL A 52 -19.29 -13.51 -3.49
C VAL A 52 -17.96 -13.03 -4.05
N LEU A 53 -17.84 -12.89 -5.36
CA LEU A 53 -16.63 -12.46 -6.05
C LEU A 53 -16.14 -11.06 -5.63
N SER A 54 -17.05 -10.20 -5.11
CA SER A 54 -16.66 -8.87 -4.61
C SER A 54 -16.02 -8.89 -3.21
N ILE A 55 -16.07 -10.02 -2.48
CA ILE A 55 -15.56 -10.11 -1.10
C ILE A 55 -14.07 -9.78 -0.99
N PRO A 56 -13.17 -10.31 -1.82
CA PRO A 56 -11.75 -9.97 -1.74
C PRO A 56 -11.50 -8.47 -1.89
N TYR A 57 -12.18 -7.81 -2.84
CA TYR A 57 -12.08 -6.36 -3.02
C TYR A 57 -12.60 -5.60 -1.78
N THR A 58 -13.73 -6.01 -1.24
CA THR A 58 -14.30 -5.40 -0.02
C THR A 58 -13.35 -5.52 1.16
N LEU A 59 -12.70 -6.69 1.33
CA LEU A 59 -11.69 -6.90 2.37
C LEU A 59 -10.43 -6.08 2.11
N THR A 60 -10.01 -5.89 0.85
CA THR A 60 -8.92 -4.98 0.50
C THR A 60 -9.26 -3.55 0.92
N MET A 61 -10.46 -3.06 0.64
CA MET A 61 -10.90 -1.72 1.03
C MET A 61 -10.98 -1.55 2.56
N LEU A 62 -11.49 -2.57 3.26
CA LEU A 62 -11.50 -2.58 4.72
C LEU A 62 -10.09 -2.57 5.29
N GLY A 63 -9.21 -3.41 4.74
CA GLY A 63 -7.79 -3.42 5.09
C GLY A 63 -7.11 -2.07 4.84
N PHE A 64 -7.39 -1.44 3.70
CA PHE A 64 -6.90 -0.11 3.37
C PHE A 64 -7.35 0.96 4.39
N ALA A 65 -8.61 0.95 4.78
CA ALA A 65 -9.13 1.87 5.79
C ALA A 65 -8.46 1.68 7.15
N LEU A 66 -8.36 0.43 7.62
CA LEU A 66 -7.66 0.07 8.86
C LEU A 66 -6.17 0.40 8.79
N GLY A 67 -5.55 0.12 7.66
CA GLY A 67 -4.14 0.39 7.39
C GLY A 67 -3.80 1.87 7.47
N ASN A 68 -4.64 2.76 6.94
CA ASN A 68 -4.43 4.21 7.06
C ASN A 68 -4.37 4.67 8.52
N VAL A 69 -5.23 4.11 9.38
CA VAL A 69 -5.23 4.45 10.82
C VAL A 69 -4.02 3.84 11.53
N PHE A 70 -3.73 2.58 11.28
CA PHE A 70 -2.67 1.84 11.95
C PHE A 70 -1.27 2.28 11.50
N LEU A 71 -1.04 2.29 10.19
CA LEU A 71 0.26 2.68 9.63
C LEU A 71 0.49 4.18 9.73
N GLY A 72 -0.56 5.01 9.71
CA GLY A 72 -0.46 6.43 10.02
C GLY A 72 0.15 6.67 11.40
N ARG A 73 -0.33 5.98 12.44
CA ARG A 73 0.28 6.06 13.79
C ARG A 73 1.74 5.60 13.82
N ILE A 74 2.11 4.62 12.99
CA ILE A 74 3.49 4.17 12.88
C ILE A 74 4.36 5.25 12.22
N VAL A 75 3.84 5.91 11.19
CA VAL A 75 4.52 7.04 10.54
C VAL A 75 4.77 8.16 11.54
N ASP A 76 3.75 8.55 12.29
CA ASP A 76 3.85 9.64 13.29
C ASP A 76 4.86 9.33 14.39
N ARG A 77 4.95 8.07 14.81
CA ARG A 77 5.83 7.67 15.92
C ARG A 77 7.23 7.25 15.50
N PHE A 78 7.37 6.60 14.37
CA PHE A 78 8.62 5.93 13.96
C PHE A 78 9.16 6.40 12.60
N GLY A 79 8.43 7.28 11.91
CA GLY A 79 8.77 7.81 10.60
C GLY A 79 8.32 6.94 9.43
N ILE A 80 8.31 7.55 8.25
CA ILE A 80 7.75 6.95 7.02
C ILE A 80 8.49 5.68 6.58
N THR A 81 9.82 5.64 6.74
CA THR A 81 10.63 4.50 6.27
C THR A 81 10.22 3.17 6.92
N LYS A 82 9.99 3.18 8.25
CA LYS A 82 9.57 1.97 8.96
C LYS A 82 8.16 1.54 8.57
N ALA A 83 7.28 2.51 8.33
CA ALA A 83 5.93 2.23 7.86
C ALA A 83 5.94 1.61 6.45
N ILE A 84 6.78 2.10 5.52
CA ILE A 84 6.94 1.52 4.18
C ILE A 84 7.45 0.08 4.27
N VAL A 85 8.47 -0.19 5.08
CA VAL A 85 9.01 -1.55 5.25
C VAL A 85 7.94 -2.50 5.78
N LEU A 86 7.20 -2.09 6.82
CA LEU A 86 6.12 -2.92 7.36
C LEU A 86 5.00 -3.14 6.33
N ALA A 87 4.61 -2.09 5.60
CA ALA A 87 3.62 -2.16 4.54
C ALA A 87 4.03 -3.11 3.42
N SER A 88 5.31 -3.06 3.01
CA SER A 88 5.86 -3.97 1.99
C SER A 88 5.86 -5.43 2.45
N LEU A 89 6.18 -5.67 3.72
CA LEU A 89 6.13 -7.01 4.31
C LEU A 89 4.68 -7.55 4.37
N LEU A 90 3.71 -6.70 4.72
CA LEU A 90 2.30 -7.08 4.73
C LEU A 90 1.78 -7.39 3.32
N ASN A 91 2.16 -6.59 2.32
CA ASN A 91 1.84 -6.85 0.92
C ASN A 91 2.46 -8.18 0.44
N ALA A 92 3.76 -8.38 0.68
CA ALA A 92 4.46 -9.61 0.32
C ALA A 92 3.80 -10.83 0.98
N PHE A 93 3.52 -10.75 2.28
CA PHE A 93 2.80 -11.78 3.02
C PHE A 93 1.44 -12.06 2.38
N GLY A 94 0.63 -11.03 2.14
CA GLY A 94 -0.70 -11.17 1.55
C GLY A 94 -0.65 -11.87 0.18
N TYR A 95 0.23 -11.44 -0.73
CA TYR A 95 0.35 -12.04 -2.06
C TYR A 95 0.88 -13.46 -2.04
N VAL A 96 1.95 -13.72 -1.27
CA VAL A 96 2.55 -15.06 -1.18
C VAL A 96 1.53 -16.05 -0.65
N PHE A 97 0.85 -15.72 0.44
CA PHE A 97 -0.12 -16.64 1.03
C PHE A 97 -1.40 -16.75 0.20
N ALA A 98 -1.87 -15.68 -0.45
CA ALA A 98 -2.98 -15.78 -1.38
C ALA A 98 -2.69 -16.70 -2.57
N SER A 99 -1.41 -16.83 -2.99
CA SER A 99 -1.00 -17.71 -4.10
C SER A 99 -0.76 -19.18 -3.71
N ILE A 100 -0.53 -19.46 -2.42
CA ILE A 100 -0.25 -20.82 -1.94
C ILE A 100 -1.53 -21.62 -1.70
N PHE A 101 -2.60 -20.95 -1.27
CA PHE A 101 -3.82 -21.61 -0.90
C PHE A 101 -4.85 -21.57 -2.03
N ASP A 102 -5.19 -22.73 -2.58
CA ASP A 102 -6.24 -22.90 -3.59
C ASP A 102 -7.65 -22.79 -2.96
N SER A 103 -7.93 -21.67 -2.30
CA SER A 103 -9.18 -21.42 -1.62
C SER A 103 -9.63 -19.98 -1.77
N PHE A 104 -10.85 -19.77 -2.24
CA PHE A 104 -11.46 -18.45 -2.35
C PHE A 104 -11.53 -17.72 -0.99
N PHE A 105 -11.78 -18.46 0.09
CA PHE A 105 -11.77 -17.88 1.43
C PHE A 105 -10.40 -17.40 1.85
N ALA A 106 -9.36 -18.19 1.63
CA ALA A 106 -7.98 -17.81 1.93
C ALA A 106 -7.54 -16.61 1.09
N LEU A 107 -7.79 -16.64 -0.22
CA LEU A 107 -7.55 -15.52 -1.11
C LEU A 107 -8.20 -14.24 -0.59
N SER A 108 -9.48 -14.31 -0.21
CA SER A 108 -10.22 -13.18 0.34
C SER A 108 -9.60 -12.65 1.64
N LEU A 109 -9.24 -13.54 2.56
CA LEU A 109 -8.64 -13.17 3.84
C LEU A 109 -7.27 -12.47 3.66
N PHE A 110 -6.43 -13.00 2.77
CA PHE A 110 -5.11 -12.40 2.53
C PHE A 110 -5.19 -11.05 1.81
N HIS A 111 -6.26 -10.78 1.08
CA HIS A 111 -6.54 -9.45 0.51
C HIS A 111 -6.77 -8.37 1.58
N LEU A 112 -7.19 -8.72 2.80
CA LEU A 112 -7.21 -7.80 3.93
C LEU A 112 -5.79 -7.28 4.26
N PHE A 113 -4.80 -8.18 4.31
CA PHE A 113 -3.41 -7.80 4.58
C PHE A 113 -2.79 -6.99 3.44
N ILE A 114 -3.11 -7.32 2.19
CA ILE A 114 -2.73 -6.53 1.01
C ILE A 114 -3.31 -5.11 1.14
N GLY A 115 -4.58 -4.99 1.53
CA GLY A 115 -5.21 -3.69 1.77
C GLY A 115 -4.49 -2.87 2.84
N ILE A 116 -4.18 -3.48 3.99
CA ILE A 116 -3.43 -2.81 5.07
C ILE A 116 -2.07 -2.32 4.55
N GLY A 117 -1.32 -3.16 3.85
CA GLY A 117 -0.01 -2.80 3.29
C GLY A 117 -0.10 -1.68 2.25
N THR A 118 -1.13 -1.69 1.40
CA THR A 118 -1.34 -0.67 0.37
C THR A 118 -1.59 0.73 0.95
N ALA A 119 -2.12 0.84 2.17
CA ALA A 119 -2.52 2.10 2.77
C ALA A 119 -1.39 3.14 2.89
N VAL A 120 -0.14 2.72 3.13
CA VAL A 120 1.02 3.63 3.20
C VAL A 120 1.28 4.31 1.86
N SER A 121 0.99 3.63 0.76
CA SER A 121 1.28 4.10 -0.60
C SER A 121 0.41 5.29 -1.03
N PHE A 122 -0.55 5.72 -0.22
CA PHE A 122 -1.43 6.84 -0.52
C PHE A 122 -1.25 7.98 0.47
N GLY A 123 -2.06 8.04 1.53
CA GLY A 123 -2.06 9.16 2.47
C GLY A 123 -0.70 9.47 3.11
N PRO A 124 -0.06 8.51 3.78
CA PRO A 124 1.21 8.74 4.47
C PRO A 124 2.36 9.18 3.55
N LEU A 125 2.47 8.61 2.34
CA LEU A 125 3.50 9.03 1.38
C LEU A 125 3.27 10.45 0.85
N ILE A 126 2.01 10.81 0.56
CA ILE A 126 1.67 12.17 0.11
C ILE A 126 1.97 13.18 1.23
N ALA A 127 1.61 12.86 2.47
CA ALA A 127 1.89 13.70 3.62
C ALA A 127 3.40 13.90 3.84
N ASP A 128 4.20 12.83 3.74
CA ASP A 128 5.65 12.93 3.89
C ASP A 128 6.28 13.78 2.79
N ILE A 129 5.92 13.54 1.52
CA ILE A 129 6.53 14.28 0.41
C ILE A 129 6.17 15.76 0.41
N SER A 130 4.97 16.12 0.89
CA SER A 130 4.53 17.52 0.96
C SER A 130 5.43 18.38 1.87
N LEU A 131 6.10 17.78 2.84
CA LEU A 131 7.04 18.47 3.74
C LEU A 131 8.34 18.93 3.02
N TRP A 132 8.63 18.35 1.85
CA TRP A 132 9.85 18.60 1.08
C TRP A 132 9.68 19.65 -0.01
N PHE A 133 8.46 20.19 -0.17
CA PHE A 133 8.14 21.26 -1.13
C PHE A 133 7.39 22.37 -0.40
N LYS A 134 8.02 23.58 -0.36
CA LYS A 134 7.47 24.75 0.33
C LYS A 134 7.07 25.89 -0.61
N LYS A 135 7.57 25.87 -1.84
CA LYS A 135 7.32 26.93 -2.83
C LYS A 135 6.22 26.58 -3.82
N TYR A 136 5.75 25.33 -3.84
CA TYR A 136 4.75 24.85 -4.79
C TYR A 136 3.51 24.29 -4.09
#